data_dd34c8534544ef2117774108d28bfca7
#
_entry.id   dd34c8534544ef2117774108d28bfca7
#
_cell.length_a   1.000
_cell.length_b   1.000
_cell.length_c   1.000
_cell.angle_alpha   90.00
_cell.angle_beta   90.00
_cell.angle_gamma   90.00
#
_symmetry.space_group_name_H-M   'P 1'
#
loop_
_entity.id
_entity.type
_entity.pdbx_description
1 polymer ?
#
loop_
_entity_poly.entity_id
_entity_poly.type
_entity_poly.pdbx_seq_one_letter_code
_entity_poly.pdbx_strand_id
1 'polypeptide(L)'
;AQAVAGSAPAIEAVEGVDLYALTHNETSTGVAIELSRPGAADDGALVAVDATSAAGGIRFDASQVDVYYFAPQKCLAADGGLWLAACSPAAIERIETLSASRWAPEFLNLGTALDNSRKDQTYNTPALATLMLANEQVQWILSNGGLPFSAGRSADSASRLYGWADAHELATPFVTDEALRSPV
;
A
#
# COMPACT_ATOMS: atom_id res chain seq x y z
N ALA A 1 -5.55 15.69 -7.52
CA ALA A 1 -4.27 16.07 -8.14
C ALA A 1 -4.07 15.27 -9.43
N GLN A 2 -3.33 15.80 -10.39
CA GLN A 2 -3.01 15.14 -11.67
C GLN A 2 -1.52 15.34 -11.96
N ALA A 3 -0.93 14.33 -12.58
CA ALA A 3 0.43 14.35 -13.11
C ALA A 3 0.47 13.69 -14.48
N VAL A 4 1.51 13.98 -15.26
CA VAL A 4 1.73 13.27 -16.53
C VAL A 4 2.17 11.82 -16.25
N ALA A 5 1.89 10.91 -17.18
CA ALA A 5 2.29 9.51 -17.02
C ALA A 5 3.82 9.40 -16.83
N GLY A 6 4.26 8.56 -15.90
CA GLY A 6 5.67 8.45 -15.52
C GLY A 6 6.14 9.46 -14.47
N SER A 7 5.23 10.27 -13.92
CA SER A 7 5.49 11.16 -12.79
C SER A 7 4.40 11.03 -11.71
N ALA A 8 4.58 11.70 -10.58
CA ALA A 8 3.61 11.73 -9.48
C ALA A 8 3.21 13.20 -9.16
N PRO A 9 1.95 13.45 -8.75
CA PRO A 9 1.57 14.74 -8.23
C PRO A 9 2.22 14.98 -6.86
N ALA A 10 2.53 16.23 -6.54
CA ALA A 10 2.95 16.60 -5.21
C ALA A 10 1.86 16.27 -4.17
N ILE A 11 2.29 15.77 -3.02
CA ILE A 11 1.41 15.55 -1.87
C ILE A 11 1.33 16.86 -1.10
N GLU A 12 0.24 17.59 -1.29
CA GLU A 12 0.03 18.91 -0.70
C GLU A 12 -1.20 18.92 0.20
N ALA A 13 -1.15 19.75 1.24
CA ALA A 13 -2.31 19.98 2.10
C ALA A 13 -3.41 20.71 1.32
N VAL A 14 -4.64 20.26 1.48
CA VAL A 14 -5.83 20.87 0.87
C VAL A 14 -6.85 21.11 1.96
N GLU A 15 -7.28 22.36 2.10
CA GLU A 15 -8.27 22.76 3.11
C GLU A 15 -9.63 22.07 2.87
N GLY A 16 -10.25 21.60 3.95
CA GLY A 16 -11.58 20.98 3.92
C GLY A 16 -11.61 19.55 3.37
N VAL A 17 -10.47 18.90 3.26
CA VAL A 17 -10.38 17.50 2.85
C VAL A 17 -10.48 16.59 4.08
N ASP A 18 -11.37 15.59 4.03
CA ASP A 18 -11.54 14.58 5.08
C ASP A 18 -10.61 13.37 4.93
N LEU A 19 -10.15 13.11 3.69
CA LEU A 19 -9.35 11.95 3.35
C LEU A 19 -8.40 12.24 2.18
N TYR A 20 -7.14 11.93 2.36
CA TYR A 20 -6.16 11.84 1.29
C TYR A 20 -6.05 10.39 0.84
N ALA A 21 -6.33 10.13 -0.43
CA ALA A 21 -6.17 8.82 -1.04
C ALA A 21 -4.88 8.82 -1.90
N LEU A 22 -3.90 8.02 -1.51
CA LEU A 22 -2.59 7.94 -2.15
C LEU A 22 -2.36 6.53 -2.73
N THR A 23 -1.58 6.45 -3.79
CA THR A 23 -1.07 5.18 -4.34
C THR A 23 0.43 5.13 -4.10
N HIS A 24 0.89 4.18 -3.28
CA HIS A 24 2.30 4.05 -2.93
C HIS A 24 3.16 3.62 -4.11
N ASN A 25 2.64 2.72 -4.93
CA ASN A 25 3.29 2.24 -6.15
C ASN A 25 2.27 2.05 -7.27
N GLU A 26 2.40 2.84 -8.33
CA GLU A 26 1.57 2.73 -9.53
C GLU A 26 2.18 1.69 -10.49
N THR A 27 1.62 0.50 -10.47
CA THR A 27 2.14 -0.65 -11.21
C THR A 27 2.16 -0.43 -12.74
N SER A 28 1.17 0.31 -13.27
CA SER A 28 1.01 0.50 -14.71
C SER A 28 2.11 1.38 -15.33
N THR A 29 2.70 2.26 -14.54
CA THR A 29 3.74 3.19 -15.00
C THR A 29 5.11 2.94 -14.37
N GLY A 30 5.18 2.17 -13.29
CA GLY A 30 6.40 1.97 -12.52
C GLY A 30 6.79 3.19 -11.67
N VAL A 31 5.81 4.01 -11.27
CA VAL A 31 6.02 5.15 -10.38
C VAL A 31 5.78 4.74 -8.94
N ALA A 32 6.75 4.96 -8.06
CA ALA A 32 6.58 4.87 -6.60
C ALA A 32 6.79 6.26 -5.97
N ILE A 33 6.07 6.53 -4.88
CA ILE A 33 6.19 7.78 -4.14
C ILE A 33 6.67 7.54 -2.72
N GLU A 34 7.38 8.47 -2.15
CA GLU A 34 7.61 8.51 -0.72
C GLU A 34 6.33 8.98 -0.02
N LEU A 35 5.85 8.18 0.95
CA LEU A 35 4.65 8.50 1.68
C LEU A 35 4.95 9.55 2.76
N SER A 36 4.23 10.65 2.68
CA SER A 36 4.24 11.69 3.71
C SER A 36 2.82 12.17 3.98
N ARG A 37 2.52 12.42 5.25
CA ARG A 37 1.26 13.06 5.64
C ARG A 37 1.28 14.51 5.17
N PRO A 38 0.24 15.00 4.47
CA PRO A 38 0.15 16.41 4.13
C PRO A 38 0.18 17.30 5.38
N GLY A 39 0.87 18.43 5.32
CA GLY A 39 1.22 19.27 6.48
C GLY A 39 0.06 19.80 7.33
N ALA A 40 -1.17 19.84 6.80
CA ALA A 40 -2.38 20.24 7.52
C ALA A 40 -3.12 19.07 8.19
N ALA A 41 -2.45 17.97 8.46
CA ALA A 41 -3.08 16.77 9.04
C ALA A 41 -3.63 16.94 10.47
N ASP A 42 -3.41 18.06 11.10
CA ASP A 42 -4.03 18.42 12.38
C ASP A 42 -5.54 18.69 12.26
N ASP A 43 -6.09 18.79 11.05
CA ASP A 43 -7.51 19.03 10.77
C ASP A 43 -8.37 17.76 10.91
N GLY A 44 -7.80 16.62 11.30
CA GLY A 44 -8.48 15.33 11.41
C GLY A 44 -8.67 14.60 10.07
N ALA A 45 -8.07 15.05 8.99
CA ALA A 45 -8.03 14.33 7.72
C ALA A 45 -7.20 13.04 7.84
N LEU A 46 -7.71 11.95 7.27
CA LEU A 46 -7.03 10.67 7.26
C LEU A 46 -6.21 10.48 5.98
N VAL A 47 -5.19 9.65 6.05
CA VAL A 47 -4.38 9.23 4.88
C VAL A 47 -4.61 7.75 4.63
N ALA A 48 -5.27 7.43 3.51
CA ALA A 48 -5.46 6.06 3.03
C ALA A 48 -4.55 5.79 1.84
N VAL A 49 -3.85 4.66 1.89
CA VAL A 49 -2.83 4.30 0.91
C VAL A 49 -3.15 2.96 0.25
N ASP A 50 -3.29 3.00 -1.07
CA ASP A 50 -3.21 1.79 -1.87
C ASP A 50 -1.75 1.32 -1.93
N ALA A 51 -1.50 0.20 -1.28
CA ALA A 51 -0.21 -0.44 -1.21
C ALA A 51 -0.21 -1.81 -1.89
N THR A 52 -1.17 -2.05 -2.76
CA THR A 52 -1.38 -3.38 -3.38
C THR A 52 -0.09 -3.96 -3.93
N SER A 53 0.72 -3.18 -4.63
CA SER A 53 2.00 -3.64 -5.19
C SER A 53 3.23 -3.19 -4.39
N ALA A 54 3.07 -2.37 -3.35
CA ALA A 54 4.18 -1.86 -2.53
C ALA A 54 4.42 -2.68 -1.27
N ALA A 55 3.34 -3.23 -0.68
CA ALA A 55 3.40 -3.89 0.63
C ALA A 55 4.33 -5.10 0.62
N GLY A 56 5.31 -5.08 1.52
CA GLY A 56 6.37 -6.08 1.58
C GLY A 56 7.59 -5.81 0.70
N GLY A 57 7.51 -4.87 -0.25
CA GLY A 57 8.60 -4.55 -1.18
C GLY A 57 9.17 -3.14 -1.07
N ILE A 58 8.43 -2.21 -0.47
CA ILE A 58 8.86 -0.81 -0.29
C ILE A 58 8.78 -0.43 1.18
N ARG A 59 9.80 0.29 1.67
CA ARG A 59 9.80 0.84 3.04
C ARG A 59 8.93 2.07 3.09
N PHE A 60 8.30 2.29 4.25
CA PHE A 60 7.58 3.51 4.56
C PHE A 60 7.54 3.74 6.07
N ASP A 61 7.23 4.94 6.49
CA ASP A 61 6.95 5.29 7.86
C ASP A 61 5.46 5.15 8.15
N ALA A 62 5.08 4.17 8.97
CA ALA A 62 3.70 3.89 9.32
C ALA A 62 2.99 5.06 10.03
N SER A 63 3.74 5.98 10.66
CA SER A 63 3.16 7.18 11.29
C SER A 63 2.58 8.18 10.28
N GLN A 64 2.94 8.06 9.00
CA GLN A 64 2.47 8.95 7.94
C GLN A 64 1.10 8.56 7.38
N VAL A 65 0.58 7.38 7.74
CA VAL A 65 -0.63 6.82 7.14
C VAL A 65 -1.64 6.37 8.20
N ASP A 66 -2.93 6.38 7.84
CA ASP A 66 -4.01 5.91 8.72
C ASP A 66 -4.60 4.58 8.24
N VAL A 67 -4.63 4.36 6.93
CA VAL A 67 -5.04 3.09 6.33
C VAL A 67 -4.02 2.69 5.27
N TYR A 68 -3.42 1.52 5.46
CA TYR A 68 -2.48 0.93 4.49
C TYR A 68 -3.07 -0.41 4.05
N TYR A 69 -3.66 -0.46 2.85
CA TYR A 69 -4.34 -1.66 2.36
C TYR A 69 -3.62 -2.29 1.18
N PHE A 70 -3.67 -3.61 1.13
CA PHE A 70 -2.96 -4.40 0.13
C PHE A 70 -3.58 -5.80 -0.03
N ALA A 71 -3.09 -6.49 -1.03
CA ALA A 71 -3.39 -7.89 -1.28
C ALA A 71 -2.08 -8.69 -1.41
N PRO A 72 -2.04 -9.97 -1.01
CA PRO A 72 -0.78 -10.69 -0.84
C PRO A 72 -0.16 -11.23 -2.13
N GLN A 73 -0.84 -11.15 -3.28
CA GLN A 73 -0.37 -11.72 -4.55
C GLN A 73 0.74 -10.93 -5.26
N LYS A 74 1.26 -9.89 -4.65
CA LYS A 74 2.37 -9.07 -5.19
C LYS A 74 3.67 -9.39 -4.47
N CYS A 75 4.29 -8.43 -3.79
CA CYS A 75 5.57 -8.63 -3.11
C CYS A 75 5.57 -9.70 -2.00
N LEU A 76 4.39 -10.05 -1.48
CA LEU A 76 4.24 -11.14 -0.51
C LEU A 76 4.11 -12.53 -1.16
N ALA A 77 4.17 -12.63 -2.49
CA ALA A 77 4.27 -13.87 -3.26
C ALA A 77 3.24 -14.97 -2.92
N ALA A 78 2.07 -14.59 -2.40
CA ALA A 78 0.93 -15.49 -2.19
C ALA A 78 -0.06 -15.38 -3.37
N ASP A 79 -1.13 -16.15 -3.33
CA ASP A 79 -2.22 -16.02 -4.29
C ASP A 79 -3.16 -14.84 -3.97
N GLY A 80 -4.01 -14.48 -4.92
CA GLY A 80 -5.08 -13.50 -4.73
C GLY A 80 -6.27 -14.05 -3.92
N GLY A 81 -7.34 -13.25 -3.84
CA GLY A 81 -8.59 -13.62 -3.15
C GLY A 81 -8.62 -13.24 -1.66
N LEU A 82 -7.64 -12.47 -1.20
CA LEU A 82 -7.56 -11.90 0.14
C LEU A 82 -7.11 -10.44 0.05
N TRP A 83 -7.64 -9.60 0.92
CA TRP A 83 -7.12 -8.27 1.17
C TRP A 83 -6.86 -8.05 2.66
N LEU A 84 -5.90 -7.21 2.97
CA LEU A 84 -5.53 -6.82 4.33
C LEU A 84 -5.46 -5.30 4.43
N ALA A 85 -5.73 -4.78 5.62
CA ALA A 85 -5.53 -3.37 5.92
C ALA A 85 -4.98 -3.20 7.32
N ALA A 86 -3.93 -2.39 7.45
CA ALA A 86 -3.49 -1.86 8.73
C ALA A 86 -4.16 -0.51 8.92
N CYS A 87 -4.86 -0.33 10.06
CA CYS A 87 -5.63 0.87 10.36
C CYS A 87 -5.13 1.52 11.64
N SER A 88 -4.97 2.85 11.62
CA SER A 88 -4.71 3.64 12.82
C SER A 88 -5.93 3.68 13.75
N PRO A 89 -5.79 4.01 15.03
CA PRO A 89 -6.93 4.24 15.92
C PRO A 89 -7.93 5.27 15.37
N ALA A 90 -7.45 6.35 14.76
CA ALA A 90 -8.29 7.36 14.14
C ALA A 90 -9.09 6.83 12.94
N ALA A 91 -8.48 5.96 12.13
CA ALA A 91 -9.18 5.29 11.04
C ALA A 91 -10.26 4.33 11.55
N ILE A 92 -9.98 3.58 12.63
CA ILE A 92 -10.95 2.67 13.25
C ILE A 92 -12.16 3.46 13.78
N GLU A 93 -11.94 4.55 14.49
CA GLU A 93 -13.01 5.43 15.00
C GLU A 93 -13.88 5.99 13.85
N ARG A 94 -13.23 6.42 12.75
CA ARG A 94 -13.93 6.90 11.55
C ARG A 94 -14.77 5.78 10.90
N ILE A 95 -14.25 4.56 10.81
CA ILE A 95 -14.98 3.39 10.28
C ILE A 95 -16.23 3.13 11.14
N GLU A 96 -16.10 3.08 12.45
CA GLU A 96 -17.22 2.84 13.37
C GLU A 96 -18.30 3.91 13.24
N THR A 97 -17.90 5.18 13.23
CA THR A 97 -18.83 6.33 13.10
C THR A 97 -19.59 6.29 11.78
N LEU A 98 -18.90 6.05 10.68
CA LEU A 98 -19.53 6.03 9.35
C LEU A 98 -20.41 4.80 9.16
N SER A 99 -19.98 3.64 9.64
CA SER A 99 -20.76 2.39 9.53
C SER A 99 -22.05 2.43 10.34
N ALA A 100 -22.08 3.18 11.44
CA ALA A 100 -23.30 3.38 12.23
C ALA A 100 -24.31 4.35 11.60
N SER A 101 -23.86 5.24 10.73
CA SER A 101 -24.66 6.35 10.20
C SER A 101 -24.91 6.31 8.70
N ARG A 102 -24.17 5.51 7.93
CA ARG A 102 -24.26 5.44 6.47
C ARG A 102 -24.45 4.01 5.99
N TRP A 103 -25.34 3.85 5.04
CA TRP A 103 -25.50 2.57 4.37
C TRP A 103 -24.35 2.31 3.40
N ALA A 104 -23.85 1.09 3.43
CA ALA A 104 -22.94 0.55 2.43
C ALA A 104 -23.32 -0.91 2.15
N PRO A 105 -23.08 -1.44 0.93
CA PRO A 105 -23.18 -2.88 0.70
C PRO A 105 -22.29 -3.64 1.67
N GLU A 106 -22.74 -4.77 2.20
CA GLU A 106 -22.02 -5.56 3.23
C GLU A 106 -20.58 -5.89 2.82
N PHE A 107 -20.36 -6.21 1.54
CA PHE A 107 -19.04 -6.52 1.00
C PHE A 107 -18.07 -5.32 1.03
N LEU A 108 -18.57 -4.09 0.99
CA LEU A 108 -17.80 -2.84 1.03
C LEU A 108 -17.88 -2.14 2.39
N ASN A 109 -18.56 -2.74 3.36
CA ASN A 109 -18.73 -2.17 4.69
C ASN A 109 -17.51 -2.52 5.56
N LEU A 110 -16.66 -1.53 5.81
CA LEU A 110 -15.48 -1.71 6.66
C LEU A 110 -15.83 -1.99 8.11
N GLY A 111 -17.02 -1.56 8.61
CA GLY A 111 -17.49 -1.94 9.94
C GLY A 111 -17.73 -3.44 10.05
N THR A 112 -18.40 -4.04 9.06
CA THR A 112 -18.58 -5.50 8.99
C THR A 112 -17.22 -6.23 8.96
N ALA A 113 -16.27 -5.74 8.18
CA ALA A 113 -14.93 -6.31 8.12
C ALA A 113 -14.20 -6.19 9.49
N LEU A 114 -14.27 -5.03 10.13
CA LEU A 114 -13.67 -4.77 11.45
C LEU A 114 -14.26 -5.66 12.53
N ASP A 115 -15.60 -5.79 12.59
CA ASP A 115 -16.28 -6.63 13.57
C ASP A 115 -15.93 -8.11 13.45
N ASN A 116 -15.73 -8.58 12.22
CA ASN A 116 -15.27 -9.96 11.99
C ASN A 116 -13.78 -10.11 12.33
N SER A 117 -12.93 -9.17 11.95
CA SER A 117 -11.51 -9.20 12.28
C SER A 117 -11.25 -9.25 13.79
N ARG A 118 -12.04 -8.53 14.59
CA ARG A 118 -11.99 -8.58 16.08
C ARG A 118 -12.34 -9.94 16.68
N LYS A 119 -12.94 -10.81 15.89
CA LYS A 119 -13.30 -12.20 16.26
C LYS A 119 -12.36 -13.22 15.63
N ASP A 120 -11.22 -12.77 15.08
CA ASP A 120 -10.23 -13.59 14.36
C ASP A 120 -10.85 -14.36 13.18
N GLN A 121 -11.78 -13.73 12.47
CA GLN A 121 -12.45 -14.32 11.31
C GLN A 121 -12.68 -13.29 10.21
N THR A 122 -13.04 -13.77 9.02
CA THR A 122 -13.49 -12.97 7.88
C THR A 122 -15.00 -13.09 7.72
N TYR A 123 -15.63 -12.10 7.08
CA TYR A 123 -17.07 -12.11 6.82
C TYR A 123 -17.53 -13.32 5.97
N ASN A 124 -16.73 -13.66 4.97
CA ASN A 124 -16.92 -14.86 4.16
C ASN A 124 -15.75 -15.81 4.36
N THR A 125 -15.91 -17.08 4.02
CA THR A 125 -14.82 -18.08 4.09
C THR A 125 -13.62 -17.62 3.27
N PRO A 126 -12.44 -17.47 3.87
CA PRO A 126 -11.27 -16.98 3.17
C PRO A 126 -10.62 -18.07 2.31
N ALA A 127 -9.79 -17.66 1.35
CA ALA A 127 -8.95 -18.55 0.58
C ALA A 127 -7.84 -19.12 1.46
N LEU A 128 -8.01 -20.34 2.00
CA LEU A 128 -7.07 -20.95 2.96
C LEU A 128 -5.66 -21.12 2.38
N ALA A 129 -5.55 -21.49 1.10
CA ALA A 129 -4.24 -21.62 0.45
C ALA A 129 -3.51 -20.26 0.41
N THR A 130 -4.21 -19.19 0.08
CA THR A 130 -3.66 -17.82 0.10
C THR A 130 -3.20 -17.41 1.49
N LEU A 131 -4.00 -17.70 2.53
CA LEU A 131 -3.61 -17.41 3.92
C LEU A 131 -2.35 -18.18 4.33
N MET A 132 -2.28 -19.44 3.98
CA MET A 132 -1.11 -20.29 4.29
C MET A 132 0.15 -19.78 3.60
N LEU A 133 0.08 -19.49 2.30
CA LEU A 133 1.20 -18.94 1.53
C LEU A 133 1.63 -17.58 2.07
N ALA A 134 0.67 -16.69 2.35
CA ALA A 134 0.96 -15.37 2.91
C ALA A 134 1.64 -15.47 4.29
N ASN A 135 1.16 -16.36 5.16
CA ASN A 135 1.76 -16.59 6.47
C ASN A 135 3.21 -17.09 6.35
N GLU A 136 3.45 -18.10 5.53
CA GLU A 136 4.81 -18.64 5.31
C GLU A 136 5.76 -17.56 4.77
N GLN A 137 5.30 -16.75 3.82
CA GLN A 137 6.09 -15.66 3.27
C GLN A 137 6.39 -14.58 4.31
N VAL A 138 5.41 -14.20 5.12
CA VAL A 138 5.61 -13.21 6.19
C VAL A 138 6.59 -13.75 7.24
N GLN A 139 6.46 -15.01 7.66
CA GLN A 139 7.39 -15.64 8.59
C GLN A 139 8.82 -15.68 8.02
N TRP A 140 8.97 -16.02 6.74
CA TRP A 140 10.26 -15.99 6.08
C TRP A 140 10.87 -14.59 6.03
N ILE A 141 10.08 -13.56 5.69
CA ILE A 141 10.53 -12.17 5.69
C ILE A 141 10.99 -11.75 7.09
N LEU A 142 10.18 -12.04 8.13
CA LEU A 142 10.50 -11.69 9.50
C LEU A 142 11.78 -12.38 10.01
N SER A 143 11.96 -13.66 9.70
CA SER A 143 13.14 -14.42 10.11
C SER A 143 14.45 -13.97 9.43
N ASN A 144 14.33 -13.23 8.32
CA ASN A 144 15.48 -12.69 7.58
C ASN A 144 15.72 -11.18 7.81
N GLY A 145 15.00 -10.55 8.73
CA GLY A 145 15.21 -9.13 9.05
C GLY A 145 14.05 -8.21 8.71
N GLY A 146 12.87 -8.76 8.41
CA GLY A 146 11.64 -8.03 8.19
C GLY A 146 11.59 -7.20 6.91
N LEU A 147 10.81 -6.14 6.92
CA LEU A 147 10.65 -5.24 5.78
C LEU A 147 11.97 -4.66 5.24
N PRO A 148 12.98 -4.30 6.07
CA PRO A 148 14.28 -3.88 5.56
C PRO A 148 14.95 -4.91 4.64
N PHE A 149 14.83 -6.19 4.95
CA PHE A 149 15.36 -7.27 4.12
C PHE A 149 14.62 -7.41 2.80
N SER A 150 13.28 -7.53 2.84
CA SER A 150 12.49 -7.73 1.61
C SER A 150 12.56 -6.53 0.67
N ALA A 151 12.43 -5.31 1.20
CA ALA A 151 12.58 -4.09 0.42
C ALA A 151 13.99 -3.91 -0.16
N GLY A 152 15.02 -4.31 0.60
CA GLY A 152 16.41 -4.30 0.10
C GLY A 152 16.61 -5.24 -1.09
N ARG A 153 15.98 -6.42 -1.09
CA ARG A 153 16.01 -7.35 -2.23
C ARG A 153 15.33 -6.77 -3.48
N SER A 154 14.16 -6.16 -3.30
CA SER A 154 13.45 -5.50 -4.39
C SER A 154 14.29 -4.37 -4.98
N ALA A 155 14.84 -3.52 -4.13
CA ALA A 155 15.69 -2.40 -4.55
C ALA A 155 16.96 -2.86 -5.29
N ASP A 156 17.63 -3.92 -4.83
CA ASP A 156 18.81 -4.49 -5.53
C ASP A 156 18.43 -5.01 -6.91
N SER A 157 17.32 -5.76 -7.03
CA SER A 157 16.84 -6.27 -8.32
C SER A 157 16.49 -5.13 -9.29
N ALA A 158 15.75 -4.13 -8.82
CA ALA A 158 15.37 -2.97 -9.60
C ALA A 158 16.59 -2.16 -10.06
N SER A 159 17.56 -1.92 -9.17
CA SER A 159 18.78 -1.17 -9.52
C SER A 159 19.58 -1.81 -10.63
N ARG A 160 19.64 -3.14 -10.67
CA ARG A 160 20.30 -3.90 -11.75
C ARG A 160 19.57 -3.73 -13.07
N LEU A 161 18.23 -3.80 -13.07
CA LEU A 161 17.42 -3.65 -14.28
C LEU A 161 17.47 -2.22 -14.81
N TYR A 162 17.30 -1.23 -13.94
CA TYR A 162 17.41 0.19 -14.35
C TYR A 162 18.82 0.54 -14.81
N GLY A 163 19.85 0.07 -14.10
CA GLY A 163 21.24 0.29 -14.53
C GLY A 163 21.57 -0.34 -15.88
N TRP A 164 20.98 -1.49 -16.18
CA TRP A 164 21.09 -2.07 -17.53
C TRP A 164 20.35 -1.20 -18.56
N ALA A 165 19.11 -0.78 -18.27
CA ALA A 165 18.32 0.01 -19.21
C ALA A 165 18.94 1.39 -19.49
N ASP A 166 19.46 2.06 -18.46
CA ASP A 166 20.12 3.37 -18.59
C ASP A 166 21.44 3.28 -19.40
N ALA A 167 22.10 2.11 -19.38
CA ALA A 167 23.35 1.89 -20.13
C ALA A 167 23.13 1.32 -21.55
N HIS A 168 21.91 0.96 -21.93
CA HIS A 168 21.64 0.22 -23.15
C HIS A 168 20.92 1.07 -24.21
N GLU A 169 21.48 1.18 -25.41
CA GLU A 169 20.96 2.03 -26.50
C GLU A 169 19.51 1.69 -26.95
N LEU A 170 19.06 0.46 -26.74
CA LEU A 170 17.72 0.01 -27.13
C LEU A 170 16.67 0.05 -25.99
N ALA A 171 17.05 0.53 -24.82
CA ALA A 171 16.16 0.60 -23.66
C ALA A 171 16.15 2.01 -23.08
N THR A 172 14.97 2.47 -22.72
CA THR A 172 14.79 3.75 -22.00
C THR A 172 13.76 3.56 -20.91
N PRO A 173 14.10 3.80 -19.64
CA PRO A 173 13.12 3.76 -18.57
C PRO A 173 11.99 4.75 -18.80
N PHE A 174 10.74 4.29 -18.66
CA PHE A 174 9.58 5.17 -18.83
C PHE A 174 9.52 6.26 -17.76
N VAL A 175 9.89 5.92 -16.52
CA VAL A 175 10.03 6.86 -15.41
C VAL A 175 11.44 7.46 -15.47
N THR A 176 11.52 8.71 -15.91
CA THR A 176 12.80 9.39 -16.12
C THR A 176 13.40 9.94 -14.82
N ASP A 177 12.54 10.34 -13.89
CA ASP A 177 12.97 10.76 -12.54
C ASP A 177 13.32 9.51 -11.71
N GLU A 178 14.61 9.35 -11.41
CA GLU A 178 15.11 8.20 -10.66
C GLU A 178 14.50 8.09 -9.26
N ALA A 179 14.15 9.22 -8.64
CA ALA A 179 13.53 9.23 -7.31
C ALA A 179 12.11 8.65 -7.31
N LEU A 180 11.46 8.60 -8.46
CA LEU A 180 10.12 8.05 -8.64
C LEU A 180 10.11 6.64 -9.23
N ARG A 181 11.26 6.06 -9.56
CA ARG A 181 11.33 4.69 -10.12
C ARG A 181 10.91 3.67 -9.09
N SER A 182 9.94 2.85 -9.45
CA SER A 182 9.46 1.76 -8.59
C SER A 182 10.55 0.72 -8.37
N PRO A 183 10.81 0.29 -7.13
CA PRO A 183 11.71 -0.83 -6.84
C PRO A 183 11.01 -2.21 -6.92
N VAL A 184 9.69 -2.26 -7.24
CA VAL A 184 8.87 -3.49 -7.25
C VAL A 184 8.09 -3.67 -8.54
#